data_513fdc003b7c2661539e9f233b2bc740
#
_entry.id   513fdc003b7c2661539e9f233b2bc740
#
_cell.length_a   1.000
_cell.length_b   1.000
_cell.length_c   1.000
_cell.angle_alpha   90.00
_cell.angle_beta   90.00
_cell.angle_gamma   90.00
#
_symmetry.space_group_name_H-M   'P 1'
#
loop_
_entity.id
_entity.type
_entity.pdbx_description
1 polymer ?
#
loop_
_entity_poly.entity_id
_entity_poly.type
_entity_poly.pdbx_seq_one_letter_code
_entity_poly.pdbx_strand_id
1 'polypeptide(L)'
;MGTGIAQAAAESGISALLYDLDHEKIRQAELFIRKNLDSRVLKNKITESEKKSITGRIRYSNQLADCHAAFLLEAIIENLDAKRELFLELEKINTGKTIFASNTSSHSISEIARSIKNPDRMVGMHFFNPPTLMKLVEIVLTQHTSEETKEQTISLARKMKKTPVICKDSPGFIVNHVARPYYLEALRLLEKGGADIEVIDLIMESSGFKMGPFRLMDLIGNDINFAVSQSIYDSMNRPARLEPSLLQMQKLKKGELGRKSGYGFYNYDSTIKTPKP
;
A
#
# COMPACT_ATOMS: atom_id res chain seq x y z
N MET A 1 -6.82 0.29 0.26
CA MET A 1 -6.02 0.01 -0.95
C MET A 1 -6.89 -0.56 -2.07
N GLY A 2 -7.66 -1.63 -1.86
CA GLY A 2 -8.47 -2.28 -2.90
C GLY A 2 -9.32 -1.34 -3.75
N THR A 3 -10.02 -0.38 -3.13
CA THR A 3 -10.81 0.65 -3.83
C THR A 3 -9.99 1.44 -4.87
N GLY A 4 -8.81 1.89 -4.49
CA GLY A 4 -7.93 2.64 -5.39
C GLY A 4 -7.30 1.77 -6.48
N ILE A 5 -7.05 0.50 -6.21
CA ILE A 5 -6.54 -0.47 -7.20
C ILE A 5 -7.62 -0.78 -8.23
N ALA A 6 -8.86 -1.03 -7.79
CA ALA A 6 -10.00 -1.24 -8.68
C ALA A 6 -10.27 -0.03 -9.58
N GLN A 7 -10.18 1.19 -9.02
CA GLN A 7 -10.27 2.42 -9.81
C GLN A 7 -9.14 2.51 -10.84
N ALA A 8 -7.90 2.26 -10.46
CA ALA A 8 -6.74 2.31 -11.38
C ALA A 8 -6.86 1.28 -12.52
N ALA A 9 -7.36 0.08 -12.23
CA ALA A 9 -7.66 -0.93 -13.23
C ALA A 9 -8.73 -0.44 -14.22
N ALA A 10 -9.85 0.09 -13.73
CA ALA A 10 -10.94 0.59 -14.54
C ALA A 10 -10.54 1.79 -15.42
N GLU A 11 -9.71 2.70 -14.89
CA GLU A 11 -9.11 3.82 -15.64
C GLU A 11 -8.22 3.34 -16.79
N SER A 12 -7.64 2.15 -16.63
CA SER A 12 -6.78 1.51 -17.64
C SER A 12 -7.56 0.61 -18.62
N GLY A 13 -8.90 0.65 -18.58
CA GLY A 13 -9.75 -0.13 -19.48
C GLY A 13 -9.96 -1.59 -19.04
N ILE A 14 -9.62 -1.94 -17.81
CA ILE A 14 -9.77 -3.30 -17.27
C ILE A 14 -11.06 -3.36 -16.44
N SER A 15 -11.90 -4.38 -16.69
CA SER A 15 -13.05 -4.65 -15.84
C SER A 15 -12.60 -5.20 -14.49
N ALA A 16 -13.13 -4.66 -13.41
CA ALA A 16 -12.82 -5.05 -12.04
C ALA A 16 -14.09 -5.40 -11.27
N LEU A 17 -14.02 -6.45 -10.46
CA LEU A 17 -14.98 -6.71 -9.39
C LEU A 17 -14.33 -6.30 -8.08
N LEU A 18 -14.94 -5.37 -7.34
CA LEU A 18 -14.53 -5.01 -6.00
C LEU A 18 -15.41 -5.77 -5.00
N TYR A 19 -14.76 -6.61 -4.23
CA TYR A 19 -15.39 -7.45 -3.22
C TYR A 19 -14.95 -7.00 -1.81
N ASP A 20 -15.88 -6.96 -0.89
CA ASP A 20 -15.65 -6.90 0.56
C ASP A 20 -16.80 -7.63 1.26
N LEU A 21 -16.51 -8.28 2.39
CA LEU A 21 -17.54 -8.92 3.23
C LEU A 21 -18.56 -7.90 3.75
N ASP A 22 -18.10 -6.68 4.03
CA ASP A 22 -18.90 -5.60 4.59
C ASP A 22 -19.52 -4.75 3.47
N HIS A 23 -20.85 -4.87 3.34
CA HIS A 23 -21.62 -4.10 2.37
C HIS A 23 -21.44 -2.58 2.53
N GLU A 24 -21.26 -2.09 3.74
CA GLU A 24 -21.06 -0.67 3.98
C GLU A 24 -19.69 -0.20 3.44
N LYS A 25 -18.65 -1.02 3.55
CA LYS A 25 -17.34 -0.72 2.92
C LYS A 25 -17.43 -0.68 1.40
N ILE A 26 -18.24 -1.56 0.80
CA ILE A 26 -18.50 -1.53 -0.64
C ILE A 26 -19.16 -0.21 -1.04
N ARG A 27 -20.21 0.20 -0.31
CA ARG A 27 -20.91 1.47 -0.54
C ARG A 27 -19.97 2.67 -0.41
N GLN A 28 -19.13 2.67 0.62
CA GLN A 28 -18.11 3.72 0.82
C GLN A 28 -17.08 3.74 -0.32
N ALA A 29 -16.66 2.57 -0.81
CA ALA A 29 -15.74 2.47 -1.93
C ALA A 29 -16.34 3.04 -3.22
N GLU A 30 -17.61 2.73 -3.51
CA GLU A 30 -18.32 3.28 -4.66
C GLU A 30 -18.42 4.82 -4.58
N LEU A 31 -18.86 5.34 -3.42
CA LEU A 31 -18.96 6.78 -3.18
C LEU A 31 -17.59 7.47 -3.31
N PHE A 32 -16.54 6.87 -2.79
CA PHE A 32 -15.18 7.39 -2.89
C PHE A 32 -14.73 7.49 -4.35
N ILE A 33 -14.93 6.42 -5.14
CA ILE A 33 -14.55 6.41 -6.56
C ILE A 33 -15.33 7.48 -7.33
N ARG A 34 -16.65 7.56 -7.14
CA ARG A 34 -17.50 8.57 -7.78
C ARG A 34 -17.02 9.97 -7.45
N LYS A 35 -16.84 10.31 -6.18
CA LYS A 35 -16.36 11.62 -5.72
C LYS A 35 -14.99 11.97 -6.30
N ASN A 36 -14.08 10.99 -6.37
CA ASN A 36 -12.76 11.19 -6.98
C ASN A 36 -12.87 11.54 -8.47
N LEU A 37 -13.68 10.79 -9.22
CA LEU A 37 -13.89 11.02 -10.64
C LEU A 37 -14.65 12.34 -10.90
N ASP A 38 -15.66 12.70 -10.08
CA ASP A 38 -16.36 13.99 -10.15
C ASP A 38 -15.38 15.16 -9.99
N SER A 39 -14.48 15.08 -9.00
CA SER A 39 -13.45 16.10 -8.82
C SER A 39 -12.52 16.24 -10.04
N ARG A 40 -12.28 15.14 -10.75
CA ARG A 40 -11.44 15.16 -11.97
C ARG A 40 -12.17 15.74 -13.17
N VAL A 41 -13.48 15.50 -13.29
CA VAL A 41 -14.34 16.15 -14.31
C VAL A 41 -14.39 17.66 -14.06
N LEU A 42 -14.68 18.08 -12.81
CA LEU A 42 -14.70 19.49 -12.44
C LEU A 42 -13.37 20.23 -12.72
N LYS A 43 -12.24 19.50 -12.66
CA LYS A 43 -10.91 20.03 -13.00
C LYS A 43 -10.53 19.84 -14.47
N ASN A 44 -11.48 19.47 -15.34
CA ASN A 44 -11.26 19.19 -16.76
C ASN A 44 -10.13 18.19 -17.06
N LYS A 45 -9.89 17.21 -16.14
CA LYS A 45 -8.89 16.16 -16.31
C LYS A 45 -9.43 14.93 -17.04
N ILE A 46 -10.74 14.73 -16.99
CA ILE A 46 -11.49 13.71 -17.71
C ILE A 46 -12.86 14.28 -18.11
N THR A 47 -13.47 13.71 -19.13
CA THR A 47 -14.83 14.04 -19.57
C THR A 47 -15.89 13.23 -18.78
N GLU A 48 -17.16 13.67 -18.82
CA GLU A 48 -18.27 12.88 -18.25
C GLU A 48 -18.42 11.51 -18.93
N SER A 49 -18.15 11.42 -20.24
CA SER A 49 -18.16 10.16 -20.98
C SER A 49 -17.09 9.19 -20.48
N GLU A 50 -15.87 9.67 -20.24
CA GLU A 50 -14.78 8.87 -19.65
C GLU A 50 -15.13 8.42 -18.24
N LYS A 51 -15.67 9.30 -17.39
CA LYS A 51 -16.15 8.95 -16.05
C LYS A 51 -17.18 7.82 -16.11
N LYS A 52 -18.20 7.93 -16.98
CA LYS A 52 -19.22 6.90 -17.18
C LYS A 52 -18.59 5.58 -17.64
N SER A 53 -17.64 5.64 -18.55
CA SER A 53 -16.90 4.46 -19.03
C SER A 53 -16.09 3.78 -17.91
N ILE A 54 -15.41 4.56 -17.07
CA ILE A 54 -14.63 4.04 -15.93
C ILE A 54 -15.54 3.38 -14.90
N THR A 55 -16.61 4.08 -14.47
CA THR A 55 -17.54 3.53 -13.48
C THR A 55 -18.26 2.29 -13.97
N GLY A 56 -18.60 2.22 -15.27
CA GLY A 56 -19.21 1.05 -15.88
C GLY A 56 -18.33 -0.21 -15.94
N ARG A 57 -17.01 -0.08 -15.73
CA ARG A 57 -16.09 -1.21 -15.64
C ARG A 57 -15.93 -1.78 -14.24
N ILE A 58 -16.50 -1.14 -13.21
CA ILE A 58 -16.40 -1.60 -11.83
C ILE A 58 -17.72 -2.21 -11.41
N ARG A 59 -17.69 -3.48 -11.06
CA ARG A 59 -18.78 -4.17 -10.38
C ARG A 59 -18.46 -4.28 -8.89
N TYR A 60 -19.48 -4.38 -8.08
CA TYR A 60 -19.37 -4.45 -6.63
C TYR A 60 -20.12 -5.70 -6.14
N SER A 61 -19.55 -6.44 -5.20
CA SER A 61 -20.20 -7.59 -4.59
C SER A 61 -19.74 -7.82 -3.16
N ASN A 62 -20.63 -8.32 -2.32
CA ASN A 62 -20.33 -8.86 -1.00
C ASN A 62 -20.44 -10.40 -0.96
N GLN A 63 -20.59 -11.03 -2.12
CA GLN A 63 -20.65 -12.49 -2.24
C GLN A 63 -19.30 -13.01 -2.76
N LEU A 64 -18.63 -13.84 -1.97
CA LEU A 64 -17.37 -14.45 -2.37
C LEU A 64 -17.53 -15.28 -3.68
N ALA A 65 -18.69 -15.91 -3.81
CA ALA A 65 -19.04 -16.70 -5.00
C ALA A 65 -18.98 -15.91 -6.31
N ASP A 66 -19.06 -14.58 -6.28
CA ASP A 66 -18.92 -13.74 -7.48
C ASP A 66 -17.47 -13.51 -7.89
N CYS A 67 -16.50 -13.88 -7.05
CA CYS A 67 -15.07 -13.64 -7.26
C CYS A 67 -14.45 -14.64 -8.25
N HIS A 68 -15.02 -14.71 -9.46
CA HIS A 68 -14.47 -15.46 -10.58
C HIS A 68 -13.66 -14.54 -11.49
N ALA A 69 -12.34 -14.75 -11.58
CA ALA A 69 -11.49 -13.93 -12.41
C ALA A 69 -10.21 -14.66 -12.86
N ALA A 70 -9.61 -14.20 -13.94
CA ALA A 70 -8.29 -14.66 -14.35
C ALA A 70 -7.16 -14.17 -13.41
N PHE A 71 -7.41 -13.02 -12.72
CA PHE A 71 -6.46 -12.41 -11.79
C PHE A 71 -7.21 -11.91 -10.56
N LEU A 72 -6.84 -12.41 -9.39
CA LEU A 72 -7.41 -12.04 -8.10
C LEU A 72 -6.35 -11.31 -7.27
N LEU A 73 -6.66 -10.09 -6.83
CA LEU A 73 -5.75 -9.28 -6.03
C LEU A 73 -6.36 -9.01 -4.66
N GLU A 74 -5.74 -9.55 -3.63
CA GLU A 74 -6.14 -9.38 -2.24
C GLU A 74 -5.54 -8.08 -1.67
N ALA A 75 -6.38 -7.30 -0.97
CA ALA A 75 -5.98 -6.09 -0.27
C ALA A 75 -6.80 -5.90 1.02
N ILE A 76 -7.04 -7.00 1.75
CA ILE A 76 -7.77 -7.03 3.04
C ILE A 76 -6.88 -6.54 4.19
N ILE A 77 -7.35 -6.73 5.43
CA ILE A 77 -6.58 -6.42 6.64
C ILE A 77 -5.24 -7.15 6.65
N GLU A 78 -4.24 -6.56 7.31
CA GLU A 78 -2.88 -7.10 7.37
C GLU A 78 -2.79 -8.18 8.46
N ASN A 79 -3.44 -9.30 8.20
CA ASN A 79 -3.47 -10.49 9.05
C ASN A 79 -3.22 -11.74 8.18
N LEU A 80 -2.17 -12.49 8.51
CA LEU A 80 -1.71 -13.62 7.71
C LEU A 80 -2.76 -14.72 7.58
N ASP A 81 -3.42 -15.07 8.67
CA ASP A 81 -4.39 -16.17 8.68
C ASP A 81 -5.64 -15.79 7.88
N ALA A 82 -6.14 -14.56 8.02
CA ALA A 82 -7.25 -14.07 7.22
C ALA A 82 -6.93 -14.08 5.71
N LYS A 83 -5.68 -13.74 5.32
CA LYS A 83 -5.26 -13.82 3.92
C LYS A 83 -5.20 -15.27 3.42
N ARG A 84 -4.67 -16.18 4.22
CA ARG A 84 -4.61 -17.61 3.91
C ARG A 84 -5.99 -18.21 3.73
N GLU A 85 -6.91 -17.95 4.66
CA GLU A 85 -8.30 -18.40 4.59
C GLU A 85 -8.99 -17.88 3.33
N LEU A 86 -8.84 -16.59 3.03
CA LEU A 86 -9.42 -16.00 1.82
C LEU A 86 -8.90 -16.68 0.55
N PHE A 87 -7.60 -16.90 0.41
CA PHE A 87 -7.04 -17.55 -0.78
C PHE A 87 -7.45 -19.01 -0.89
N LEU A 88 -7.57 -19.73 0.22
CA LEU A 88 -8.09 -21.09 0.26
C LEU A 88 -9.53 -21.16 -0.28
N GLU A 89 -10.40 -20.25 0.14
CA GLU A 89 -11.77 -20.18 -0.35
C GLU A 89 -11.86 -19.74 -1.82
N LEU A 90 -11.04 -18.76 -2.22
CA LEU A 90 -10.97 -18.31 -3.60
C LEU A 90 -10.47 -19.40 -4.55
N GLU A 91 -9.55 -20.26 -4.11
CA GLU A 91 -9.07 -21.39 -4.91
C GLU A 91 -10.16 -22.43 -5.18
N LYS A 92 -11.10 -22.63 -4.24
CA LYS A 92 -12.22 -23.59 -4.41
C LYS A 92 -13.17 -23.18 -5.53
N ILE A 93 -13.35 -21.89 -5.74
CA ILE A 93 -14.33 -21.34 -6.70
C ILE A 93 -13.69 -20.90 -8.02
N ASN A 94 -12.36 -20.91 -8.12
CA ASN A 94 -11.66 -20.51 -9.33
C ASN A 94 -10.93 -21.67 -10.01
N THR A 95 -10.62 -21.49 -11.27
CA THR A 95 -9.92 -22.52 -12.07
C THR A 95 -8.43 -22.55 -11.75
N GLY A 96 -7.77 -23.68 -12.07
CA GLY A 96 -6.31 -23.82 -11.98
C GLY A 96 -5.48 -22.84 -12.83
N LYS A 97 -6.11 -21.92 -13.59
CA LYS A 97 -5.45 -20.89 -14.38
C LYS A 97 -5.48 -19.50 -13.74
N THR A 98 -6.24 -19.32 -12.66
CA THR A 98 -6.33 -18.04 -11.96
C THR A 98 -5.04 -17.70 -11.24
N ILE A 99 -4.56 -16.47 -11.42
CA ILE A 99 -3.42 -15.94 -10.68
C ILE A 99 -3.93 -15.29 -9.41
N PHE A 100 -3.29 -15.61 -8.29
CA PHE A 100 -3.53 -15.03 -6.98
C PHE A 100 -2.43 -14.04 -6.64
N ALA A 101 -2.80 -12.82 -6.29
CA ALA A 101 -1.86 -11.78 -5.91
C ALA A 101 -2.22 -11.18 -4.55
N SER A 102 -1.23 -10.92 -3.70
CA SER A 102 -1.43 -10.18 -2.46
C SER A 102 -0.79 -8.80 -2.53
N ASN A 103 -1.51 -7.78 -2.03
CA ASN A 103 -1.01 -6.42 -1.89
C ASN A 103 -0.38 -6.20 -0.50
N THR A 104 -0.09 -7.24 0.26
CA THR A 104 0.57 -7.12 1.56
C THR A 104 1.84 -6.29 1.47
N SER A 105 2.16 -5.55 2.55
CA SER A 105 3.40 -4.79 2.69
C SER A 105 4.38 -5.42 3.67
N SER A 106 3.96 -6.43 4.45
CA SER A 106 4.71 -6.95 5.59
C SER A 106 4.78 -8.47 5.68
N HIS A 107 3.78 -9.19 5.12
CA HIS A 107 3.79 -10.66 5.16
C HIS A 107 4.55 -11.27 3.98
N SER A 108 5.22 -12.40 4.23
CA SER A 108 5.86 -13.19 3.18
C SER A 108 4.80 -13.76 2.22
N ILE A 109 5.01 -13.54 0.94
CA ILE A 109 4.16 -14.13 -0.12
C ILE A 109 4.29 -15.66 -0.12
N SER A 110 5.48 -16.18 0.18
CA SER A 110 5.72 -17.63 0.32
C SER A 110 4.89 -18.24 1.46
N GLU A 111 4.73 -17.53 2.57
CA GLU A 111 3.89 -18.00 3.67
C GLU A 111 2.40 -17.98 3.33
N ILE A 112 1.94 -16.98 2.58
CA ILE A 112 0.57 -16.93 2.07
C ILE A 112 0.36 -18.08 1.05
N ALA A 113 1.31 -18.30 0.16
CA ALA A 113 1.25 -19.33 -0.88
C ALA A 113 1.08 -20.76 -0.33
N ARG A 114 1.51 -21.03 0.90
CA ARG A 114 1.31 -22.34 1.56
C ARG A 114 -0.15 -22.74 1.73
N SER A 115 -1.09 -21.80 1.66
CA SER A 115 -2.52 -22.08 1.80
C SER A 115 -3.17 -22.63 0.54
N ILE A 116 -2.55 -22.46 -0.63
CA ILE A 116 -3.12 -22.88 -1.91
C ILE A 116 -2.39 -24.09 -2.50
N LYS A 117 -3.10 -24.87 -3.32
CA LYS A 117 -2.58 -26.10 -3.94
C LYS A 117 -1.57 -25.80 -5.06
N ASN A 118 -1.76 -24.67 -5.74
CA ASN A 118 -0.94 -24.26 -6.88
C ASN A 118 -0.12 -22.99 -6.54
N PRO A 119 0.94 -23.09 -5.70
CA PRO A 119 1.73 -21.96 -5.25
C PRO A 119 2.51 -21.27 -6.38
N ASP A 120 2.67 -21.93 -7.54
CA ASP A 120 3.23 -21.36 -8.76
C ASP A 120 2.41 -20.22 -9.36
N ARG A 121 1.14 -20.10 -8.94
CA ARG A 121 0.21 -19.03 -9.33
C ARG A 121 0.09 -17.90 -8.31
N MET A 122 0.87 -17.96 -7.25
CA MET A 122 0.91 -16.91 -6.23
C MET A 122 2.03 -15.92 -6.51
N VAL A 123 1.70 -14.64 -6.35
CA VAL A 123 2.64 -13.53 -6.52
C VAL A 123 2.29 -12.40 -5.56
N GLY A 124 3.26 -11.60 -5.16
CA GLY A 124 2.99 -10.30 -4.54
C GLY A 124 2.81 -9.23 -5.61
N MET A 125 1.80 -8.37 -5.45
CA MET A 125 1.62 -7.20 -6.29
C MET A 125 1.37 -5.99 -5.39
N HIS A 126 2.45 -5.44 -4.88
CA HIS A 126 2.43 -4.40 -3.85
C HIS A 126 2.33 -3.01 -4.46
N PHE A 127 1.17 -2.39 -4.28
CA PHE A 127 0.88 -1.02 -4.71
C PHE A 127 1.20 -0.01 -3.62
N PHE A 128 1.55 1.20 -4.05
CA PHE A 128 1.78 2.34 -3.15
C PHE A 128 0.57 3.27 -3.11
N ASN A 129 0.29 3.84 -1.95
CA ASN A 129 -0.86 4.71 -1.73
C ASN A 129 -0.57 6.17 -2.16
N PRO A 130 -1.44 6.83 -2.94
CA PRO A 130 -2.68 6.30 -3.51
C PRO A 130 -2.44 5.55 -4.84
N PRO A 131 -3.06 4.36 -5.05
CA PRO A 131 -2.80 3.53 -6.23
C PRO A 131 -3.12 4.19 -7.57
N THR A 132 -4.03 5.16 -7.60
CA THR A 132 -4.38 5.91 -8.81
C THR A 132 -3.28 6.87 -9.26
N LEU A 133 -2.39 7.31 -8.35
CA LEU A 133 -1.32 8.27 -8.64
C LEU A 133 0.06 7.63 -8.70
N MET A 134 0.34 6.72 -7.76
CA MET A 134 1.66 6.08 -7.65
C MET A 134 1.88 5.13 -8.83
N LYS A 135 2.99 5.33 -9.53
CA LYS A 135 3.33 4.52 -10.71
C LYS A 135 3.99 3.19 -10.34
N LEU A 136 4.79 3.18 -9.28
CA LEU A 136 5.55 2.01 -8.87
C LEU A 136 4.64 0.89 -8.36
N VAL A 137 4.93 -0.34 -8.76
CA VAL A 137 4.38 -1.58 -8.20
C VAL A 137 5.51 -2.58 -8.06
N GLU A 138 5.69 -3.12 -6.87
CA GLU A 138 6.62 -4.23 -6.63
C GLU A 138 5.93 -5.56 -6.97
N ILE A 139 6.57 -6.33 -7.83
CA ILE A 139 6.17 -7.69 -8.18
C ILE A 139 7.06 -8.64 -7.38
N VAL A 140 6.49 -9.21 -6.34
CA VAL A 140 7.23 -10.03 -5.36
C VAL A 140 7.13 -11.49 -5.76
N LEU A 141 8.26 -12.09 -6.10
CA LEU A 141 8.34 -13.48 -6.55
C LEU A 141 8.75 -14.37 -5.38
N THR A 142 8.02 -15.49 -5.25
CA THR A 142 8.43 -16.62 -4.40
C THR A 142 9.33 -17.57 -5.17
N GLN A 143 9.89 -18.55 -4.48
CA GLN A 143 10.61 -19.66 -5.15
C GLN A 143 9.71 -20.56 -6.00
N HIS A 144 8.38 -20.46 -5.83
CA HIS A 144 7.39 -21.28 -6.54
C HIS A 144 6.73 -20.53 -7.70
N THR A 145 6.72 -19.18 -7.68
CA THR A 145 6.05 -18.38 -8.70
C THR A 145 6.57 -18.74 -10.10
N SER A 146 5.66 -19.22 -10.97
CA SER A 146 6.02 -19.61 -12.34
C SER A 146 6.38 -18.41 -13.20
N GLU A 147 7.17 -18.65 -14.25
CA GLU A 147 7.51 -17.61 -15.24
C GLU A 147 6.25 -17.05 -15.90
N GLU A 148 5.26 -17.91 -16.20
CA GLU A 148 3.97 -17.49 -16.75
C GLU A 148 3.25 -16.52 -15.80
N THR A 149 3.15 -16.84 -14.51
CA THR A 149 2.54 -15.99 -13.50
C THR A 149 3.25 -14.63 -13.39
N LYS A 150 4.58 -14.64 -13.39
CA LYS A 150 5.41 -13.43 -13.40
C LYS A 150 5.10 -12.54 -14.60
N GLU A 151 5.18 -13.09 -15.81
CA GLU A 151 4.99 -12.32 -17.04
C GLU A 151 3.57 -11.79 -17.19
N GLN A 152 2.55 -12.57 -16.82
CA GLN A 152 1.15 -12.09 -16.82
C GLN A 152 0.94 -10.96 -15.81
N THR A 153 1.56 -11.05 -14.61
CA THR A 153 1.49 -10.00 -13.60
C THR A 153 2.18 -8.71 -14.05
N ILE A 154 3.35 -8.81 -14.65
CA ILE A 154 4.08 -7.67 -15.24
C ILE A 154 3.23 -7.02 -16.36
N SER A 155 2.66 -7.84 -17.24
CA SER A 155 1.79 -7.36 -18.32
C SER A 155 0.57 -6.61 -17.78
N LEU A 156 -0.08 -7.15 -16.74
CA LEU A 156 -1.20 -6.50 -16.07
C LEU A 156 -0.78 -5.15 -15.46
N ALA A 157 0.35 -5.11 -14.74
CA ALA A 157 0.87 -3.87 -14.16
C ALA A 157 1.13 -2.81 -15.23
N ARG A 158 1.78 -3.18 -16.34
CA ARG A 158 2.02 -2.28 -17.49
C ARG A 158 0.71 -1.80 -18.13
N LYS A 159 -0.26 -2.68 -18.31
CA LYS A 159 -1.60 -2.33 -18.81
C LYS A 159 -2.30 -1.33 -17.88
N MET A 160 -2.08 -1.45 -16.57
CA MET A 160 -2.53 -0.47 -15.56
C MET A 160 -1.69 0.81 -15.53
N LYS A 161 -0.80 1.03 -16.52
CA LYS A 161 0.11 2.18 -16.61
C LYS A 161 1.03 2.31 -15.39
N LYS A 162 1.38 1.18 -14.79
CA LYS A 162 2.34 1.09 -13.68
C LYS A 162 3.73 0.73 -14.18
N THR A 163 4.72 1.04 -13.35
CA THR A 163 6.11 0.62 -13.53
C THR A 163 6.36 -0.57 -12.62
N PRO A 164 6.31 -1.80 -13.14
CA PRO A 164 6.59 -2.99 -12.33
C PRO A 164 8.09 -3.10 -12.05
N VAL A 165 8.44 -3.39 -10.81
CA VAL A 165 9.80 -3.73 -10.38
C VAL A 165 9.75 -5.09 -9.72
N ILE A 166 10.57 -6.01 -10.24
CA ILE A 166 10.64 -7.38 -9.72
C ILE A 166 11.51 -7.38 -8.47
N CYS A 167 11.05 -8.05 -7.42
CA CYS A 167 11.80 -8.27 -6.20
C CYS A 167 11.57 -9.67 -5.64
N LYS A 168 12.48 -10.08 -4.77
CA LYS A 168 12.36 -11.32 -3.99
C LYS A 168 11.40 -11.11 -2.81
N ASP A 169 10.81 -12.21 -2.37
CA ASP A 169 10.03 -12.28 -1.14
C ASP A 169 10.95 -12.15 0.07
N SER A 170 11.22 -10.92 0.47
CA SER A 170 12.10 -10.57 1.59
C SER A 170 11.44 -9.48 2.46
N PRO A 171 11.79 -9.38 3.75
CA PRO A 171 11.17 -8.42 4.67
C PRO A 171 11.20 -6.97 4.14
N GLY A 172 10.01 -6.38 3.96
CA GLY A 172 9.84 -5.03 3.43
C GLY A 172 10.11 -4.88 1.93
N PHE A 173 10.28 -5.97 1.20
CA PHE A 173 10.59 -6.01 -0.24
C PHE A 173 11.76 -5.08 -0.60
N ILE A 174 11.62 -4.14 -1.51
CA ILE A 174 12.67 -3.16 -1.82
C ILE A 174 12.39 -1.84 -1.09
N VAL A 175 11.23 -1.22 -1.36
CA VAL A 175 10.98 0.16 -0.91
C VAL A 175 10.94 0.28 0.60
N ASN A 176 10.16 -0.57 1.26
CA ASN A 176 10.07 -0.52 2.72
C ASN A 176 11.39 -0.87 3.40
N HIS A 177 12.17 -1.79 2.83
CA HIS A 177 13.49 -2.14 3.35
C HIS A 177 14.48 -0.97 3.22
N VAL A 178 14.61 -0.41 2.02
CA VAL A 178 15.56 0.68 1.72
C VAL A 178 15.17 1.99 2.42
N ALA A 179 13.87 2.23 2.62
CA ALA A 179 13.40 3.43 3.30
C ALA A 179 13.62 3.40 4.83
N ARG A 180 13.88 2.24 5.45
CA ARG A 180 14.04 2.19 6.92
C ARG A 180 15.17 3.07 7.44
N PRO A 181 16.40 3.00 6.91
CA PRO A 181 17.48 3.88 7.35
C PRO A 181 17.13 5.38 7.23
N TYR A 182 16.38 5.78 6.21
CA TYR A 182 15.97 7.18 6.01
C TYR A 182 15.18 7.73 7.21
N TYR A 183 14.28 6.93 7.77
CA TYR A 183 13.51 7.32 8.94
C TYR A 183 14.27 7.11 10.25
N LEU A 184 14.88 5.95 10.40
CA LEU A 184 15.49 5.55 11.66
C LEU A 184 16.74 6.37 12.00
N GLU A 185 17.57 6.71 11.02
CA GLU A 185 18.74 7.56 11.25
C GLU A 185 18.33 9.01 11.60
N ALA A 186 17.28 9.54 10.94
CA ALA A 186 16.75 10.84 11.30
C ALA A 186 16.19 10.87 12.75
N LEU A 187 15.45 9.84 13.12
CA LEU A 187 14.92 9.68 14.49
C LEU A 187 16.06 9.58 15.53
N ARG A 188 17.09 8.77 15.25
CA ARG A 188 18.27 8.65 16.15
C ARG A 188 19.04 9.94 16.30
N LEU A 189 19.18 10.71 15.20
CA LEU A 189 19.83 12.01 15.25
C LEU A 189 19.07 12.98 16.14
N LEU A 190 17.73 13.00 16.01
CA LEU A 190 16.86 13.80 16.86
C LEU A 190 16.93 13.37 18.34
N GLU A 191 16.84 12.05 18.62
CA GLU A 191 16.91 11.49 19.97
C GLU A 191 18.22 11.80 20.68
N LYS A 192 19.33 11.93 19.94
CA LYS A 192 20.64 12.31 20.45
C LYS A 192 20.83 13.83 20.60
N GLY A 193 19.84 14.63 20.23
CA GLY A 193 19.94 16.10 20.25
C GLY A 193 20.91 16.66 19.21
N GLY A 194 21.16 15.93 18.12
CA GLY A 194 22.11 16.33 17.09
C GLY A 194 21.60 17.44 16.16
N ALA A 195 20.29 17.55 15.96
CA ALA A 195 19.63 18.59 15.18
C ALA A 195 18.13 18.61 15.43
N ASP A 196 17.48 19.74 15.12
CA ASP A 196 16.03 19.89 15.19
C ASP A 196 15.34 19.26 13.96
N ILE A 197 14.05 18.95 14.09
CA ILE A 197 13.22 18.31 13.06
C ILE A 197 13.29 19.09 11.74
N GLU A 198 13.08 20.40 11.81
CA GLU A 198 13.06 21.30 10.65
C GLU A 198 14.41 21.33 9.92
N VAL A 199 15.50 21.30 10.68
CA VAL A 199 16.87 21.32 10.12
C VAL A 199 17.16 20.01 9.40
N ILE A 200 16.81 18.87 9.98
CA ILE A 200 17.01 17.54 9.35
C ILE A 200 16.19 17.47 8.05
N ASP A 201 14.90 17.84 8.09
CA ASP A 201 14.05 17.82 6.90
C ASP A 201 14.58 18.76 5.80
N LEU A 202 15.01 19.97 6.17
CA LEU A 202 15.56 20.95 5.22
C LEU A 202 16.84 20.45 4.55
N ILE A 203 17.76 19.86 5.30
CA ILE A 203 19.01 19.31 4.74
C ILE A 203 18.70 18.18 3.75
N MET A 204 17.79 17.28 4.10
CA MET A 204 17.41 16.17 3.22
C MET A 204 16.72 16.65 1.95
N GLU A 205 15.81 17.62 2.05
CA GLU A 205 15.16 18.24 0.89
C GLU A 205 16.18 18.97 0.00
N SER A 206 17.14 19.70 0.59
CA SER A 206 18.22 20.37 -0.14
C SER A 206 19.18 19.40 -0.83
N SER A 207 19.28 18.16 -0.31
CA SER A 207 20.08 17.08 -0.90
C SER A 207 19.35 16.33 -2.03
N GLY A 208 18.14 16.77 -2.42
CA GLY A 208 17.39 16.23 -3.57
C GLY A 208 16.24 15.28 -3.22
N PHE A 209 15.98 15.01 -1.95
CA PHE A 209 14.78 14.29 -1.56
C PHE A 209 13.55 15.20 -1.69
N LYS A 210 12.44 14.67 -2.19
CA LYS A 210 11.20 15.46 -2.38
C LYS A 210 10.55 15.91 -1.08
N MET A 211 10.87 15.26 0.02
CA MET A 211 10.29 15.49 1.34
C MET A 211 11.26 14.99 2.40
N GLY A 212 11.46 15.74 3.46
CA GLY A 212 12.26 15.33 4.59
C GLY A 212 11.63 14.17 5.36
N PRO A 213 12.41 13.41 6.16
CA PRO A 213 11.96 12.18 6.80
C PRO A 213 10.79 12.40 7.76
N PHE A 214 10.74 13.47 8.51
CA PHE A 214 9.68 13.75 9.47
C PHE A 214 8.37 14.15 8.80
N ARG A 215 8.43 15.03 7.77
CA ARG A 215 7.27 15.36 6.94
C ARG A 215 6.72 14.14 6.22
N LEU A 216 7.59 13.24 5.79
CA LEU A 216 7.20 12.01 5.10
C LEU A 216 6.54 11.01 6.08
N MET A 217 7.08 10.86 7.30
CA MET A 217 6.46 10.04 8.36
C MET A 217 5.05 10.58 8.70
N ASP A 218 4.90 11.89 8.83
CA ASP A 218 3.60 12.52 9.12
C ASP A 218 2.60 12.40 7.96
N LEU A 219 3.10 12.38 6.71
CA LEU A 219 2.26 12.14 5.52
C LEU A 219 1.75 10.70 5.44
N ILE A 220 2.61 9.73 5.71
CA ILE A 220 2.30 8.29 5.71
C ILE A 220 1.40 7.94 6.90
N GLY A 221 1.67 8.54 8.03
CA GLY A 221 1.14 8.23 9.34
C GLY A 221 2.17 7.48 10.19
N ASN A 222 2.44 8.02 11.38
CA ASN A 222 3.43 7.47 12.31
C ASN A 222 3.12 6.05 12.75
N ASP A 223 1.84 5.69 12.87
CA ASP A 223 1.39 4.32 13.16
C ASP A 223 1.76 3.34 12.05
N ILE A 224 1.50 3.70 10.80
CA ILE A 224 1.84 2.86 9.63
C ILE A 224 3.37 2.74 9.52
N ASN A 225 4.10 3.85 9.63
CA ASN A 225 5.55 3.85 9.51
C ASN A 225 6.20 3.01 10.62
N PHE A 226 5.72 3.14 11.88
CA PHE A 226 6.20 2.36 13.02
C PHE A 226 5.90 0.87 12.85
N ALA A 227 4.66 0.51 12.47
CA ALA A 227 4.26 -0.89 12.26
C ALA A 227 5.13 -1.58 11.22
N VAL A 228 5.45 -0.90 10.10
CA VAL A 228 6.36 -1.42 9.08
C VAL A 228 7.79 -1.56 9.63
N SER A 229 8.27 -0.58 10.42
CA SER A 229 9.60 -0.66 11.05
C SER A 229 9.69 -1.86 11.99
N GLN A 230 8.68 -2.06 12.83
CA GLN A 230 8.59 -3.20 13.76
C GLN A 230 8.57 -4.54 13.03
N SER A 231 7.73 -4.65 11.99
CA SER A 231 7.60 -5.86 11.18
C SER A 231 8.93 -6.25 10.51
N ILE A 232 9.63 -5.30 9.91
CA ILE A 232 10.93 -5.54 9.27
C ILE A 232 11.98 -5.91 10.32
N TYR A 233 12.03 -5.20 11.44
CA TYR A 233 12.94 -5.48 12.55
C TYR A 233 12.80 -6.92 13.06
N ASP A 234 11.56 -7.34 13.35
CA ASP A 234 11.27 -8.68 13.84
C ASP A 234 11.59 -9.76 12.78
N SER A 235 11.22 -9.53 11.52
CA SER A 235 11.46 -10.46 10.42
C SER A 235 12.95 -10.62 10.05
N MET A 236 13.79 -9.68 10.43
CA MET A 236 15.24 -9.70 10.18
C MET A 236 16.08 -10.12 11.38
N ASN A 237 15.49 -10.79 12.38
CA ASN A 237 16.17 -11.19 13.61
C ASN A 237 16.70 -10.01 14.44
N ARG A 238 15.99 -8.91 14.44
CA ARG A 238 16.19 -7.74 15.32
C ARG A 238 17.58 -7.10 15.26
N PRO A 239 18.10 -6.76 14.07
CA PRO A 239 19.41 -6.13 14.00
C PRO A 239 19.35 -4.70 14.55
N ALA A 240 20.29 -4.31 15.42
CA ALA A 240 20.29 -3.02 16.12
C ALA A 240 20.11 -1.80 15.19
N ARG A 241 20.61 -1.87 13.94
CA ARG A 241 20.45 -0.78 12.96
C ARG A 241 19.00 -0.54 12.51
N LEU A 242 18.10 -1.52 12.68
CA LEU A 242 16.69 -1.43 12.29
C LEU A 242 15.76 -1.32 13.50
N GLU A 243 16.29 -1.16 14.69
CA GLU A 243 15.51 -1.03 15.93
C GLU A 243 14.54 0.17 15.81
N PRO A 244 13.23 -0.05 16.04
CA PRO A 244 12.23 1.02 16.00
C PRO A 244 12.48 2.08 17.08
N SER A 245 12.21 3.34 16.76
CA SER A 245 12.46 4.47 17.65
C SER A 245 11.45 4.52 18.81
N LEU A 246 11.94 4.75 20.01
CA LEU A 246 11.11 4.98 21.19
C LEU A 246 10.31 6.28 21.07
N LEU A 247 10.89 7.33 20.46
CA LEU A 247 10.22 8.60 20.21
C LEU A 247 8.98 8.40 19.32
N GLN A 248 9.12 7.62 18.26
CA GLN A 248 7.99 7.33 17.37
C GLN A 248 6.90 6.53 18.10
N MET A 249 7.28 5.55 18.93
CA MET A 249 6.33 4.81 19.77
C MET A 249 5.59 5.72 20.76
N GLN A 250 6.28 6.69 21.36
CA GLN A 250 5.65 7.67 22.26
C GLN A 250 4.61 8.53 21.52
N LYS A 251 4.90 8.94 20.28
CA LYS A 251 3.93 9.67 19.43
C LYS A 251 2.67 8.84 19.14
N LEU A 252 2.83 7.56 18.87
CA LEU A 252 1.68 6.65 18.69
C LEU A 252 0.80 6.62 19.96
N LYS A 253 1.40 6.45 21.12
CA LYS A 253 0.66 6.41 22.40
C LYS A 253 -0.13 7.69 22.68
N LYS A 254 0.36 8.83 22.17
CA LYS A 254 -0.30 10.15 22.31
C LYS A 254 -1.34 10.40 21.20
N GLY A 255 -1.49 9.51 20.23
CA GLY A 255 -2.36 9.75 19.06
C GLY A 255 -1.81 10.77 18.06
N GLU A 256 -0.53 11.12 18.14
CA GLU A 256 0.17 12.05 17.26
C GLU A 256 0.58 11.34 15.96
N LEU A 257 -0.41 11.03 15.10
CA LEU A 257 -0.23 10.15 13.95
C LEU A 257 0.16 10.89 12.66
N GLY A 258 0.42 12.18 12.74
CA GLY A 258 0.76 13.03 11.59
C GLY A 258 -0.45 13.75 11.02
N ARG A 259 -0.45 14.02 9.71
CA ARG A 259 -1.50 14.82 9.02
C ARG A 259 -2.91 14.31 9.26
N LYS A 260 -3.11 13.01 9.36
CA LYS A 260 -4.44 12.40 9.55
C LYS A 260 -5.06 12.66 10.91
N SER A 261 -4.25 12.97 11.93
CA SER A 261 -4.71 13.33 13.29
C SER A 261 -4.56 14.83 13.57
N GLY A 262 -4.09 15.63 12.59
CA GLY A 262 -3.83 17.06 12.77
C GLY A 262 -2.50 17.35 13.46
N TYR A 263 -1.84 16.37 14.05
CA TYR A 263 -0.58 16.52 14.77
C TYR A 263 0.31 15.28 14.63
N GLY A 264 1.60 15.51 14.49
CA GLY A 264 2.63 14.48 14.40
C GLY A 264 3.98 15.02 14.85
N PHE A 265 5.01 14.95 14.00
CA PHE A 265 6.26 15.69 14.18
C PHE A 265 6.02 17.19 13.97
N TYR A 266 5.06 17.54 13.10
CA TYR A 266 4.59 18.89 12.85
C TYR A 266 3.15 19.08 13.30
N ASN A 267 2.77 20.34 13.49
CA ASN A 267 1.38 20.72 13.71
C ASN A 267 0.72 21.04 12.36
N TYR A 268 -0.39 20.36 12.06
CA TYR A 268 -1.20 20.54 10.84
C TYR A 268 -2.57 21.16 11.12
N ASP A 269 -2.88 21.39 12.39
CA ASP A 269 -4.14 22.05 12.78
C ASP A 269 -4.03 23.54 12.51
N SER A 270 -4.73 24.02 11.47
CA SER A 270 -4.76 25.43 11.07
C SER A 270 -5.41 26.35 12.08
N THR A 271 -6.06 25.81 13.13
CA THR A 271 -6.71 26.58 14.20
C THR A 271 -5.73 27.04 15.28
N ILE A 272 -4.57 26.40 15.40
CA ILE A 272 -3.53 26.77 16.37
C ILE A 272 -2.47 27.61 15.66
N LYS A 273 -2.54 28.94 15.83
CA LYS A 273 -1.45 29.83 15.43
C LYS A 273 -0.22 29.50 16.28
N THR A 274 0.77 28.82 15.68
CA THR A 274 2.10 28.72 16.29
C THR A 274 2.65 30.13 16.52
N PRO A 275 3.18 30.46 17.70
CA PRO A 275 3.98 31.68 17.85
C PRO A 275 5.13 31.62 16.83
N LYS A 276 5.26 32.66 16.01
CA LYS A 276 6.49 32.83 15.22
C LYS A 276 7.64 33.00 16.18
N PRO A 277 8.82 32.39 15.88
CA PRO A 277 10.02 32.57 16.67
C PRO A 277 10.45 34.03 16.75
#